data_68646326e09b28350367110d8774ff99
#
_entry.id   68646326e09b28350367110d8774ff99
#
_cell.length_a   1.000
_cell.length_b   1.000
_cell.length_c   1.000
_cell.angle_alpha   90.00
_cell.angle_beta   90.00
_cell.angle_gamma   90.00
#
_symmetry.space_group_name_H-M   'P 1'
#
loop_
_entity.id
_entity.type
_entity.pdbx_description
1 polymer ?
#
loop_
_entity_poly.entity_id
_entity_poly.type
_entity_poly.pdbx_seq_one_letter_code
_entity_poly.pdbx_strand_id
1 'polypeptide(L)'
;CRNPIFELLVTQPWPVDSENGLAILTYYIGFWMPSALVGKIFNSVQLGYYFQILWATIGIFLFFYYVLATLKHKNVFPVLIFIFFSGLDIIGTFLTSGVHSLFLNPASHMEWWYRGFQFSSMTTQLYWVFNQAIPAWIIFMLLYHQKNNKNIIFIYSCMLLHSTLPAIGMFPFVAYWTLKNNLADGENILL
;
A
#
# COMPACT_ATOMS: atom_id res chain seq x y z
N CYS A 1 15.51 5.25 3.82
CA CYS A 1 15.60 6.70 3.63
C CYS A 1 14.87 7.11 2.36
N ARG A 2 13.61 7.56 2.45
CA ARG A 2 12.78 8.00 1.31
C ARG A 2 12.59 9.52 1.29
N ASN A 3 12.99 10.21 2.35
CA ASN A 3 12.95 11.65 2.45
C ASN A 3 13.65 12.36 1.26
N PRO A 4 14.83 11.90 0.78
CA PRO A 4 15.47 12.56 -0.35
C PRO A 4 14.62 12.57 -1.63
N ILE A 5 13.87 11.50 -1.92
CA ILE A 5 13.00 11.45 -3.10
C ILE A 5 11.85 12.45 -2.97
N PHE A 6 11.25 12.56 -1.79
CA PHE A 6 10.18 13.53 -1.54
C PHE A 6 10.69 14.97 -1.64
N GLU A 7 11.87 15.26 -1.09
CA GLU A 7 12.52 16.56 -1.19
C GLU A 7 12.81 16.95 -2.65
N LEU A 8 13.32 16.01 -3.45
CA LEU A 8 13.52 16.22 -4.88
C LEU A 8 12.20 16.54 -5.61
N LEU A 9 11.11 15.84 -5.27
CA LEU A 9 9.79 16.11 -5.85
C LEU A 9 9.27 17.50 -5.51
N VAL A 10 9.61 18.05 -4.34
CA VAL A 10 9.20 19.40 -3.93
C VAL A 10 10.08 20.47 -4.56
N THR A 11 11.38 20.24 -4.60
CA THR A 11 12.36 21.29 -4.96
C THR A 11 12.70 21.37 -6.45
N GLN A 12 12.71 20.20 -7.13
CA GLN A 12 13.10 20.12 -8.54
C GLN A 12 11.91 20.28 -9.50
N PRO A 13 12.11 20.76 -10.73
CA PRO A 13 11.08 20.76 -11.76
C PRO A 13 10.65 19.33 -12.11
N TRP A 14 9.43 19.15 -12.58
CA TRP A 14 8.94 17.86 -13.05
C TRP A 14 9.00 17.78 -14.59
N PRO A 15 9.46 16.66 -15.17
CA PRO A 15 9.97 15.43 -14.51
C PRO A 15 11.31 15.67 -13.81
N VAL A 16 11.52 14.99 -12.66
CA VAL A 16 12.78 15.07 -11.93
C VAL A 16 13.86 14.28 -12.69
N ASP A 17 14.91 14.96 -13.09
CA ASP A 17 16.05 14.37 -13.79
C ASP A 17 17.35 14.51 -12.97
N SER A 18 18.39 13.79 -13.40
CA SER A 18 19.74 14.01 -12.86
C SER A 18 20.31 15.32 -13.41
N GLU A 19 21.22 15.95 -12.65
CA GLU A 19 21.88 17.21 -13.03
C GLU A 19 22.50 17.18 -14.46
N ASN A 20 22.77 15.98 -14.98
CA ASN A 20 23.34 15.78 -16.32
C ASN A 20 22.28 15.41 -17.38
N GLY A 21 20.98 15.39 -17.04
CA GLY A 21 19.92 14.98 -17.97
C GLY A 21 19.97 13.53 -18.45
N LEU A 22 20.83 12.69 -17.86
CA LEU A 22 21.06 11.31 -18.31
C LEU A 22 20.12 10.28 -17.67
N ALA A 23 19.45 10.65 -16.56
CA ALA A 23 18.57 9.75 -15.84
C ALA A 23 17.35 10.50 -15.33
N ILE A 24 16.16 9.94 -15.53
CA ILE A 24 14.89 10.43 -14.99
C ILE A 24 14.56 9.60 -13.75
N LEU A 25 13.96 10.25 -12.74
CA LEU A 25 13.48 9.55 -11.54
C LEU A 25 12.37 8.56 -11.92
N THR A 26 12.73 7.29 -12.00
CA THR A 26 11.79 6.18 -12.24
C THR A 26 11.46 5.51 -10.91
N TYR A 27 10.37 5.94 -10.29
CA TYR A 27 9.89 5.39 -9.03
C TYR A 27 8.36 5.51 -8.94
N TYR A 28 7.70 4.72 -8.12
CA TYR A 28 6.25 4.83 -7.90
C TYR A 28 5.93 6.00 -6.98
N ILE A 29 5.94 7.19 -7.55
CA ILE A 29 5.79 8.47 -6.85
C ILE A 29 4.34 8.90 -6.67
N GLY A 30 3.38 8.20 -7.26
CA GLY A 30 1.97 8.60 -7.32
C GLY A 30 1.37 8.98 -5.97
N PHE A 31 1.68 8.23 -4.92
CA PHE A 31 1.18 8.52 -3.57
C PHE A 31 1.75 9.81 -2.97
N TRP A 32 2.96 10.20 -3.37
CA TRP A 32 3.62 11.41 -2.87
C TRP A 32 3.26 12.67 -3.67
N MET A 33 2.78 12.51 -4.90
CA MET A 33 2.50 13.64 -5.80
C MET A 33 1.59 14.71 -5.20
N PRO A 34 0.46 14.40 -4.55
CA PRO A 34 -0.40 15.43 -3.95
C PRO A 34 0.33 16.24 -2.88
N SER A 35 1.10 15.57 -2.04
CA SER A 35 1.83 16.22 -0.95
C SER A 35 3.03 17.02 -1.45
N ALA A 36 3.74 16.52 -2.46
CA ALA A 36 4.83 17.22 -3.10
C ALA A 36 4.32 18.47 -3.85
N LEU A 37 3.15 18.39 -4.47
CA LEU A 37 2.52 19.53 -5.12
C LEU A 37 2.20 20.64 -4.12
N VAL A 38 1.64 20.31 -2.96
CA VAL A 38 1.41 21.28 -1.88
C VAL A 38 2.73 21.89 -1.43
N GLY A 39 3.75 21.09 -1.15
CA GLY A 39 5.08 21.58 -0.80
C GLY A 39 5.67 22.53 -1.83
N LYS A 40 5.47 22.22 -3.12
CA LYS A 40 5.95 23.00 -4.27
C LYS A 40 5.22 24.34 -4.40
N ILE A 41 3.88 24.34 -4.30
CA ILE A 41 3.06 25.57 -4.38
C ILE A 41 3.45 26.56 -3.29
N PHE A 42 3.68 26.07 -2.06
CA PHE A 42 4.06 26.90 -0.92
C PHE A 42 5.58 27.08 -0.76
N ASN A 43 6.36 26.52 -1.67
CA ASN A 43 7.82 26.52 -1.63
C ASN A 43 8.39 26.09 -0.27
N SER A 44 7.79 25.05 0.33
CA SER A 44 8.12 24.55 1.66
C SER A 44 8.03 23.04 1.73
N VAL A 45 9.19 22.39 1.86
CA VAL A 45 9.29 20.92 2.08
C VAL A 45 8.56 20.51 3.36
N GLN A 46 8.64 21.35 4.40
CA GLN A 46 8.01 21.08 5.69
C GLN A 46 6.47 21.03 5.59
N LEU A 47 5.85 21.95 4.85
CA LEU A 47 4.41 21.91 4.58
C LEU A 47 4.03 20.69 3.76
N GLY A 48 4.87 20.30 2.81
CA GLY A 48 4.70 19.05 2.06
C GLY A 48 4.67 17.82 2.99
N TYR A 49 5.57 17.74 3.98
CA TYR A 49 5.58 16.66 4.97
C TYR A 49 4.33 16.67 5.86
N TYR A 50 3.88 17.82 6.34
CA TYR A 50 2.64 17.89 7.13
C TYR A 50 1.43 17.41 6.32
N PHE A 51 1.35 17.84 5.06
CA PHE A 51 0.29 17.36 4.18
C PHE A 51 0.41 15.87 3.88
N GLN A 52 1.63 15.33 3.78
CA GLN A 52 1.87 13.90 3.59
C GLN A 52 1.34 13.06 4.77
N ILE A 53 1.53 13.53 6.00
CA ILE A 53 0.98 12.89 7.20
C ILE A 53 -0.55 12.90 7.14
N LEU A 54 -1.14 14.04 6.84
CA LEU A 54 -2.59 14.17 6.69
C LEU A 54 -3.13 13.23 5.59
N TRP A 55 -2.48 13.22 4.43
CA TRP A 55 -2.84 12.38 3.29
C TRP A 55 -2.79 10.88 3.63
N ALA A 56 -1.71 10.44 4.29
CA ALA A 56 -1.58 9.07 4.75
C ALA A 56 -2.64 8.71 5.80
N THR A 57 -2.92 9.61 6.74
CA THR A 57 -3.95 9.42 7.77
C THR A 57 -5.34 9.26 7.15
N ILE A 58 -5.69 10.10 6.17
CA ILE A 58 -6.95 9.97 5.42
C ILE A 58 -7.00 8.62 4.71
N GLY A 59 -5.90 8.20 4.07
CA GLY A 59 -5.84 6.91 3.38
C GLY A 59 -6.06 5.72 4.32
N ILE A 60 -5.42 5.72 5.48
CA ILE A 60 -5.59 4.68 6.51
C ILE A 60 -7.04 4.68 7.04
N PHE A 61 -7.59 5.86 7.32
CA PHE A 61 -8.98 6.00 7.75
C PHE A 61 -9.96 5.44 6.73
N LEU A 62 -9.80 5.78 5.46
CA LEU A 62 -10.65 5.28 4.37
C LEU A 62 -10.55 3.75 4.25
N PHE A 63 -9.35 3.19 4.33
CA PHE A 63 -9.18 1.74 4.30
C PHE A 63 -9.97 1.05 5.42
N PHE A 64 -9.78 1.47 6.67
CA PHE A 64 -10.51 0.87 7.80
C PHE A 64 -12.01 1.13 7.74
N TYR A 65 -12.44 2.28 7.25
CA TYR A 65 -13.86 2.55 7.00
C TYR A 65 -14.46 1.51 6.04
N TYR A 66 -13.81 1.23 4.91
CA TYR A 66 -14.26 0.21 3.97
C TYR A 66 -14.22 -1.20 4.57
N VAL A 67 -13.19 -1.55 5.34
CA VAL A 67 -13.09 -2.85 6.02
C VAL A 67 -14.27 -3.03 6.98
N LEU A 68 -14.55 -2.06 7.83
CA LEU A 68 -15.66 -2.14 8.80
C LEU A 68 -17.02 -2.18 8.10
N ALA A 69 -17.21 -1.40 7.04
CA ALA A 69 -18.41 -1.43 6.22
C ALA A 69 -18.64 -2.80 5.56
N THR A 70 -17.58 -3.43 5.07
CA THR A 70 -17.62 -4.76 4.44
C THR A 70 -17.97 -5.84 5.45
N LEU A 71 -17.35 -5.82 6.61
CA LEU A 71 -17.59 -6.79 7.67
C LEU A 71 -18.91 -6.57 8.40
N LYS A 72 -19.59 -5.45 8.15
CA LYS A 72 -20.83 -5.04 8.87
C LYS A 72 -20.66 -4.99 10.40
N HIS A 73 -19.44 -4.82 10.87
CA HIS A 73 -19.11 -4.72 12.28
C HIS A 73 -19.06 -3.26 12.74
N LYS A 74 -19.64 -3.01 13.93
CA LYS A 74 -19.65 -1.67 14.56
C LYS A 74 -18.57 -1.51 15.64
N ASN A 75 -17.76 -2.53 15.88
CA ASN A 75 -16.69 -2.51 16.87
C ASN A 75 -15.31 -2.38 16.24
N VAL A 76 -14.33 -1.97 17.02
CA VAL A 76 -12.93 -1.77 16.57
C VAL A 76 -12.12 -3.07 16.50
N PHE A 77 -12.69 -4.22 16.85
CA PHE A 77 -11.95 -5.49 16.92
C PHE A 77 -11.26 -5.87 15.60
N PRO A 78 -11.89 -5.75 14.41
CA PRO A 78 -11.20 -5.97 13.14
C PRO A 78 -9.98 -5.06 12.94
N VAL A 79 -10.07 -3.80 13.37
CA VAL A 79 -8.94 -2.85 13.27
C VAL A 79 -7.78 -3.31 14.15
N LEU A 80 -8.06 -3.76 15.37
CA LEU A 80 -7.05 -4.30 16.26
C LEU A 80 -6.38 -5.55 15.68
N ILE A 81 -7.16 -6.46 15.07
CA ILE A 81 -6.60 -7.62 14.37
C ILE A 81 -5.61 -7.16 13.30
N PHE A 82 -5.97 -6.21 12.45
CA PHE A 82 -5.07 -5.71 11.40
C PHE A 82 -3.79 -5.10 11.97
N ILE A 83 -3.88 -4.36 13.08
CA ILE A 83 -2.71 -3.74 13.71
C ILE A 83 -1.76 -4.78 14.30
N PHE A 84 -2.31 -5.78 15.00
CA PHE A 84 -1.52 -6.76 15.74
C PHE A 84 -1.22 -8.04 14.96
N PHE A 85 -1.84 -8.24 13.80
CA PHE A 85 -1.57 -9.43 12.99
C PHE A 85 -0.21 -9.32 12.29
N SER A 86 0.71 -10.20 12.67
CA SER A 86 2.03 -10.32 12.06
C SER A 86 2.32 -11.75 11.54
N GLY A 87 1.27 -12.45 11.12
CA GLY A 87 1.40 -13.86 10.75
C GLY A 87 1.77 -14.75 11.95
N LEU A 88 2.67 -15.70 11.73
CA LEU A 88 3.17 -16.61 12.75
C LEU A 88 4.60 -16.28 13.19
N ASP A 89 5.06 -15.06 13.02
CA ASP A 89 6.45 -14.65 13.27
C ASP A 89 6.89 -14.87 14.71
N ILE A 90 5.98 -14.65 15.67
CA ILE A 90 6.26 -14.95 17.09
C ILE A 90 6.60 -16.43 17.26
N ILE A 91 5.83 -17.32 16.64
CA ILE A 91 6.06 -18.78 16.72
C ILE A 91 7.36 -19.13 16.00
N GLY A 92 7.58 -18.59 14.80
CA GLY A 92 8.80 -18.81 14.04
C GLY A 92 10.05 -18.37 14.79
N THR A 93 10.03 -17.17 15.39
CA THR A 93 11.13 -16.65 16.20
C THR A 93 11.35 -17.49 17.46
N PHE A 94 10.27 -17.91 18.11
CA PHE A 94 10.37 -18.79 19.29
C PHE A 94 11.05 -20.14 18.95
N LEU A 95 10.67 -20.77 17.85
CA LEU A 95 11.22 -22.05 17.41
C LEU A 95 12.68 -21.95 16.94
N THR A 96 13.08 -20.85 16.34
CA THR A 96 14.43 -20.68 15.78
C THR A 96 15.43 -20.10 16.77
N SER A 97 15.01 -19.17 17.62
CA SER A 97 15.91 -18.36 18.43
C SER A 97 15.58 -18.41 19.95
N GLY A 98 14.50 -19.10 20.31
CA GLY A 98 14.04 -19.26 21.70
C GLY A 98 13.45 -18.00 22.32
N VAL A 99 12.94 -18.13 23.57
CA VAL A 99 12.28 -17.04 24.33
C VAL A 99 13.23 -15.85 24.56
N HIS A 100 14.51 -16.12 24.74
CA HIS A 100 15.50 -15.10 25.06
C HIS A 100 15.63 -14.04 23.95
N SER A 101 15.52 -14.44 22.68
CA SER A 101 15.63 -13.50 21.55
C SER A 101 14.39 -12.60 21.38
N LEU A 102 13.21 -13.06 21.81
CA LEU A 102 11.98 -12.29 21.75
C LEU A 102 12.01 -11.04 22.65
N PHE A 103 12.68 -11.14 23.82
CA PHE A 103 12.63 -10.09 24.84
C PHE A 103 13.95 -9.34 25.03
N LEU A 104 15.07 -9.92 24.68
CA LEU A 104 16.39 -9.40 25.05
C LEU A 104 17.26 -8.92 23.88
N ASN A 105 16.81 -9.12 22.65
CA ASN A 105 17.51 -8.61 21.49
C ASN A 105 16.64 -7.64 20.65
N PRO A 106 16.48 -6.38 21.11
CA PRO A 106 15.64 -5.39 20.43
C PRO A 106 16.15 -5.02 19.02
N ALA A 107 17.36 -5.41 18.66
CA ALA A 107 17.92 -5.21 17.33
C ALA A 107 17.49 -6.26 16.32
N SER A 108 16.91 -7.39 16.76
CA SER A 108 16.42 -8.43 15.86
C SER A 108 14.96 -8.15 15.47
N HIS A 109 14.73 -8.00 14.19
CA HIS A 109 13.37 -7.86 13.65
C HIS A 109 12.68 -9.23 13.67
N MET A 110 11.55 -9.37 14.37
CA MET A 110 10.86 -10.66 14.51
C MET A 110 10.45 -11.27 13.16
N GLU A 111 10.17 -10.48 12.17
CA GLU A 111 9.79 -10.95 10.82
C GLU A 111 10.98 -11.57 10.05
N TRP A 112 12.21 -11.49 10.56
CA TRP A 112 13.42 -12.01 9.91
C TRP A 112 13.89 -13.36 10.47
N TRP A 113 13.03 -14.06 11.18
CA TRP A 113 13.36 -15.38 11.75
C TRP A 113 13.68 -16.42 10.66
N TYR A 114 13.11 -16.26 9.45
CA TYR A 114 13.43 -17.06 8.29
C TYR A 114 14.08 -16.21 7.20
N ARG A 115 15.32 -16.53 6.82
CA ARG A 115 16.11 -15.71 5.90
C ARG A 115 15.61 -15.70 4.44
N GLY A 116 14.76 -16.63 4.04
CA GLY A 116 14.28 -16.77 2.66
C GLY A 116 13.01 -15.98 2.34
N PHE A 117 12.10 -15.84 3.31
CA PHE A 117 10.80 -15.19 3.13
C PHE A 117 10.47 -14.34 4.34
N GLN A 118 9.82 -13.22 4.09
CA GLN A 118 9.30 -12.34 5.12
C GLN A 118 7.80 -12.10 4.88
N PHE A 119 6.98 -12.29 5.91
CA PHE A 119 5.60 -11.87 5.92
C PHE A 119 5.50 -10.57 6.72
N SER A 120 5.44 -9.44 6.02
CA SER A 120 5.36 -8.14 6.69
C SER A 120 3.98 -7.88 7.26
N SER A 121 3.90 -7.61 8.56
CA SER A 121 2.69 -7.14 9.22
C SER A 121 2.19 -5.83 8.59
N MET A 122 0.89 -5.53 8.78
CA MET A 122 0.33 -4.26 8.31
C MET A 122 1.07 -3.06 8.90
N THR A 123 1.46 -3.15 10.17
CA THR A 123 2.24 -2.11 10.86
C THR A 123 3.62 -1.94 10.24
N THR A 124 4.31 -3.03 9.94
CA THR A 124 5.61 -3.00 9.25
C THR A 124 5.49 -2.41 7.84
N GLN A 125 4.44 -2.77 7.11
CA GLN A 125 4.17 -2.18 5.79
C GLN A 125 3.95 -0.67 5.87
N LEU A 126 3.21 -0.17 6.87
CA LEU A 126 3.04 1.27 7.07
C LEU A 126 4.35 1.96 7.44
N TYR A 127 5.21 1.31 8.21
CA TYR A 127 6.50 1.89 8.59
C TYR A 127 7.48 1.98 7.40
N TRP A 128 7.59 0.90 6.61
CA TRP A 128 8.60 0.82 5.55
C TRP A 128 8.09 1.23 4.16
N VAL A 129 6.83 0.95 3.83
CA VAL A 129 6.29 1.04 2.47
C VAL A 129 4.89 1.66 2.40
N PHE A 130 4.56 2.59 3.32
CA PHE A 130 3.24 3.23 3.40
C PHE A 130 2.75 3.79 2.05
N ASN A 131 3.65 4.33 1.24
CA ASN A 131 3.35 4.89 -0.08
C ASN A 131 2.87 3.86 -1.10
N GLN A 132 3.12 2.58 -0.87
CA GLN A 132 2.60 1.46 -1.67
C GLN A 132 1.47 0.75 -0.95
N ALA A 133 1.58 0.55 0.37
CA ALA A 133 0.63 -0.19 1.16
C ALA A 133 -0.74 0.49 1.18
N ILE A 134 -0.80 1.77 1.54
CA ILE A 134 -2.07 2.52 1.65
C ILE A 134 -2.86 2.51 0.33
N PRO A 135 -2.32 2.91 -0.82
CA PRO A 135 -3.07 2.86 -2.06
C PRO A 135 -3.43 1.43 -2.48
N ALA A 136 -2.55 0.45 -2.24
CA ALA A 136 -2.86 -0.95 -2.53
C ALA A 136 -4.06 -1.46 -1.73
N TRP A 137 -4.12 -1.16 -0.44
CA TRP A 137 -5.23 -1.56 0.43
C TRP A 137 -6.56 -0.90 0.02
N ILE A 138 -6.53 0.40 -0.30
CA ILE A 138 -7.72 1.13 -0.75
C ILE A 138 -8.20 0.56 -2.09
N ILE A 139 -7.30 0.39 -3.05
CA ILE A 139 -7.62 -0.12 -4.38
C ILE A 139 -8.16 -1.56 -4.28
N PHE A 140 -7.58 -2.41 -3.42
CA PHE A 140 -8.12 -3.73 -3.16
C PHE A 140 -9.58 -3.68 -2.68
N MET A 141 -9.88 -2.82 -1.70
CA MET A 141 -11.25 -2.65 -1.19
C MET A 141 -12.20 -2.11 -2.26
N LEU A 142 -11.75 -1.18 -3.09
CA LEU A 142 -12.54 -0.68 -4.21
C LEU A 142 -12.83 -1.78 -5.24
N LEU A 143 -11.83 -2.57 -5.60
CA LEU A 143 -11.98 -3.71 -6.54
C LEU A 143 -12.93 -4.77 -5.98
N TYR A 144 -12.82 -5.07 -4.68
CA TYR A 144 -13.68 -6.04 -4.02
C TYR A 144 -15.18 -5.69 -4.12
N HIS A 145 -15.50 -4.39 -4.12
CA HIS A 145 -16.87 -3.89 -4.22
C HIS A 145 -17.37 -3.67 -5.66
N GLN A 146 -16.48 -3.75 -6.67
CA GLN A 146 -16.87 -3.51 -8.05
C GLN A 146 -17.47 -4.74 -8.70
N LYS A 147 -18.53 -4.51 -9.50
CA LYS A 147 -19.19 -5.53 -10.33
C LYS A 147 -18.98 -5.29 -11.82
N ASN A 148 -18.68 -4.05 -12.22
CA ASN A 148 -18.54 -3.67 -13.63
C ASN A 148 -17.08 -3.81 -14.07
N ASN A 149 -16.83 -4.58 -15.14
CA ASN A 149 -15.49 -4.84 -15.68
C ASN A 149 -14.74 -3.57 -16.10
N LYS A 150 -15.41 -2.57 -16.68
CA LYS A 150 -14.76 -1.31 -17.04
C LYS A 150 -14.19 -0.60 -15.81
N ASN A 151 -14.93 -0.57 -14.73
CA ASN A 151 -14.47 0.03 -13.47
C ASN A 151 -13.35 -0.78 -12.84
N ILE A 152 -13.40 -2.11 -12.92
CA ILE A 152 -12.35 -2.99 -12.40
C ILE A 152 -11.02 -2.67 -13.09
N ILE A 153 -11.00 -2.63 -14.42
CA ILE A 153 -9.79 -2.34 -15.20
C ILE A 153 -9.27 -0.93 -14.89
N PHE A 154 -10.15 0.07 -14.83
CA PHE A 154 -9.76 1.44 -14.50
C PHE A 154 -9.14 1.56 -13.10
N ILE A 155 -9.82 1.02 -12.08
CA ILE A 155 -9.33 1.07 -10.69
C ILE A 155 -8.00 0.32 -10.57
N TYR A 156 -7.88 -0.85 -11.22
CA TYR A 156 -6.64 -1.60 -11.24
C TYR A 156 -5.50 -0.83 -11.92
N SER A 157 -5.75 -0.14 -13.03
CA SER A 157 -4.74 0.65 -13.72
C SER A 157 -4.18 1.79 -12.85
N CYS A 158 -5.00 2.38 -11.99
CA CYS A 158 -4.54 3.37 -11.02
C CYS A 158 -3.49 2.79 -10.03
N MET A 159 -3.54 1.48 -9.76
CA MET A 159 -2.57 0.82 -8.90
C MET A 159 -1.15 0.85 -9.46
N LEU A 160 -1.00 0.78 -10.78
CA LEU A 160 0.30 0.80 -11.45
C LEU A 160 1.08 2.09 -11.16
N LEU A 161 0.40 3.22 -11.02
CA LEU A 161 1.00 4.51 -10.70
C LEU A 161 1.52 4.59 -9.25
N HIS A 162 0.88 3.85 -8.34
CA HIS A 162 1.15 3.95 -6.89
C HIS A 162 1.94 2.77 -6.35
N SER A 163 1.73 1.57 -6.87
CA SER A 163 2.15 0.33 -6.23
C SER A 163 2.35 -0.81 -7.23
N THR A 164 3.42 -0.76 -8.00
CA THR A 164 3.67 -1.73 -9.09
C THR A 164 3.76 -3.18 -8.57
N LEU A 165 4.46 -3.43 -7.46
CA LEU A 165 4.59 -4.78 -6.90
C LEU A 165 3.25 -5.35 -6.41
N PRO A 166 2.44 -4.62 -5.62
CA PRO A 166 1.08 -5.02 -5.30
C PRO A 166 0.19 -5.21 -6.54
N ALA A 167 0.37 -4.41 -7.59
CA ALA A 167 -0.37 -4.58 -8.84
C ALA A 167 -0.08 -5.94 -9.49
N ILE A 168 1.19 -6.35 -9.55
CA ILE A 168 1.58 -7.68 -10.05
C ILE A 168 0.91 -8.79 -9.21
N GLY A 169 0.94 -8.68 -7.88
CA GLY A 169 0.31 -9.63 -6.97
C GLY A 169 -1.23 -9.69 -7.10
N MET A 170 -1.87 -8.56 -7.43
CA MET A 170 -3.32 -8.48 -7.63
C MET A 170 -3.79 -8.94 -9.01
N PHE A 171 -2.90 -9.01 -9.99
CA PHE A 171 -3.24 -9.36 -11.37
C PHE A 171 -4.06 -10.65 -11.51
N PRO A 172 -3.71 -11.78 -10.87
CA PRO A 172 -4.50 -13.02 -10.97
C PRO A 172 -5.94 -12.85 -10.49
N PHE A 173 -6.16 -12.08 -9.40
CA PHE A 173 -7.50 -11.81 -8.88
C PHE A 173 -8.32 -10.94 -9.81
N VAL A 174 -7.72 -9.90 -10.38
CA VAL A 174 -8.37 -9.02 -11.35
C VAL A 174 -8.74 -9.77 -12.63
N ALA A 175 -7.84 -10.60 -13.14
CA ALA A 175 -8.09 -11.46 -14.29
C ALA A 175 -9.26 -12.42 -14.01
N TYR A 176 -9.27 -13.08 -12.85
CA TYR A 176 -10.37 -13.96 -12.43
C TYR A 176 -11.72 -13.21 -12.37
N TRP A 177 -11.76 -12.04 -11.70
CA TRP A 177 -13.01 -11.26 -11.59
C TRP A 177 -13.52 -10.78 -12.94
N THR A 178 -12.63 -10.33 -13.82
CA THR A 178 -12.99 -9.88 -15.17
C THR A 178 -13.55 -11.04 -16.00
N LEU A 179 -12.92 -12.21 -15.97
CA LEU A 179 -13.39 -13.40 -16.68
C LEU A 179 -14.73 -13.89 -16.15
N LYS A 180 -14.88 -13.95 -14.82
CA LYS A 180 -16.12 -14.36 -14.17
C LYS A 180 -17.29 -13.46 -14.54
N ASN A 181 -17.10 -12.15 -14.53
CA ASN A 181 -18.14 -11.20 -14.88
C ASN A 181 -18.51 -11.28 -16.38
N ASN A 182 -17.52 -11.45 -17.26
CA ASN A 182 -17.80 -11.63 -18.69
C ASN A 182 -18.59 -12.92 -18.98
N LEU A 183 -18.31 -14.01 -18.26
CA LEU A 183 -19.07 -15.26 -18.38
C LEU A 183 -20.52 -15.08 -17.91
N ALA A 184 -20.72 -14.40 -16.78
CA ALA A 184 -22.05 -14.10 -16.25
C ALA A 184 -22.87 -13.19 -17.18
N ASP A 185 -22.23 -12.20 -17.80
CA ASP A 185 -22.89 -11.33 -18.80
C ASP A 185 -23.21 -12.09 -20.09
N GLY A 186 -22.36 -13.03 -20.50
CA GLY A 186 -22.60 -13.89 -21.67
C GLY A 186 -23.78 -14.86 -21.50
N GLU A 187 -23.98 -15.41 -20.32
CA GLU A 187 -25.14 -16.27 -20.01
C GLU A 187 -26.45 -15.46 -20.03
N ASN A 188 -26.46 -14.20 -19.66
CA ASN A 188 -27.64 -13.32 -19.69
C ASN A 188 -28.01 -12.85 -21.10
N ILE A 189 -27.15 -13.04 -22.12
CA ILE A 189 -27.42 -12.69 -23.52
C ILE A 189 -28.04 -13.90 -24.26
N LEU A 190 -27.90 -15.11 -23.71
CA LEU A 190 -28.42 -16.36 -24.31
C LEU A 190 -29.77 -16.79 -23.74
N LEU A 191 -30.33 -16.04 -22.78
CA LEU A 191 -31.71 -16.20 -22.26
C LEU A 191 -32.57 -15.03 -22.72
#